data_4d11007b03c6f0f9e43e48ea23d4192d
#
_entry.id   4d11007b03c6f0f9e43e48ea23d4192d
#
_cell.length_a   1.000
_cell.length_b   1.000
_cell.length_c   1.000
_cell.angle_alpha   90.00
_cell.angle_beta   90.00
_cell.angle_gamma   90.00
#
_symmetry.space_group_name_H-M   'P 1'
#
loop_
_entity.id
_entity.type
_entity.pdbx_description
1 polymer ?
#
loop_
_entity_poly.entity_id
_entity_poly.type
_entity_poly.pdbx_seq_one_letter_code
_entity_poly.pdbx_strand_id
1 'polypeptide(L)'
;MIVEKEFVKLRYLLFAMKEDFLHYVWKYQLFSIQNLITTTHEKLTIIKPGTHNHNSGTDFLNAQLKIDHQLWVGNVEIHLKSSDWYAHHHEMDENYDAVILHVVWEDDAAVFMKNNKPLPVLVLKDFVSNTAVKNYQNLFASKQRWIACEKEIMTVDGFTFENWKERLFFERLERKSDEMNELLVA
;
A
#
# COMPACT_ATOMS: atom_id res chain seq x y z
N MET A 1 4.10 -10.15 32.59
CA MET A 1 5.50 -10.03 32.08
C MET A 1 5.72 -10.49 30.64
N ILE A 2 5.10 -11.58 30.16
CA ILE A 2 5.19 -12.00 28.73
C ILE A 2 4.31 -11.11 27.85
N VAL A 3 3.10 -10.78 28.27
CA VAL A 3 2.14 -9.94 27.54
C VAL A 3 2.64 -8.51 27.36
N GLU A 4 3.29 -7.91 28.34
CA GLU A 4 3.87 -6.56 28.24
C GLU A 4 5.02 -6.49 27.24
N LYS A 5 5.86 -7.52 27.14
CA LYS A 5 6.95 -7.57 26.14
C LYS A 5 6.43 -7.68 24.71
N GLU A 6 5.33 -8.39 24.51
CA GLU A 6 4.63 -8.47 23.21
C GLU A 6 3.99 -7.14 22.85
N PHE A 7 3.33 -6.45 23.81
CA PHE A 7 2.75 -5.11 23.59
C PHE A 7 3.82 -4.05 23.29
N VAL A 8 4.94 -4.07 23.99
CA VAL A 8 6.07 -3.16 23.72
C VAL A 8 6.67 -3.45 22.35
N LYS A 9 6.81 -4.72 21.98
CA LYS A 9 7.33 -5.14 20.67
C LYS A 9 6.38 -4.77 19.53
N LEU A 10 5.07 -4.89 19.73
CA LEU A 10 4.04 -4.47 18.78
C LEU A 10 4.05 -2.94 18.60
N ARG A 11 4.20 -2.19 19.68
CA ARG A 11 4.29 -0.72 19.66
C ARG A 11 5.56 -0.20 18.99
N TYR A 12 6.70 -0.91 19.10
CA TYR A 12 7.92 -0.61 18.34
C TYR A 12 7.79 -0.93 16.86
N LEU A 13 7.04 -1.98 16.50
CA LEU A 13 6.74 -2.34 15.12
C LEU A 13 5.87 -1.27 14.41
N LEU A 14 4.85 -0.75 15.10
CA LEU A 14 3.99 0.31 14.58
C LEU A 14 4.71 1.65 14.44
N PHE A 15 5.67 1.95 15.33
CA PHE A 15 6.43 3.22 15.28
C PHE A 15 7.47 3.30 14.15
N ALA A 16 7.82 2.17 13.56
CA ALA A 16 8.79 2.09 12.45
C ALA A 16 8.15 1.85 11.08
N MET A 17 6.87 1.49 11.04
CA MET A 17 6.13 1.23 9.80
C MET A 17 5.50 2.53 9.30
N LYS A 18 5.62 2.78 8.00
CA LYS A 18 4.98 3.90 7.32
C LYS A 18 3.98 3.36 6.29
N GLU A 19 3.01 4.16 5.94
CA GLU A 19 2.03 3.85 4.89
C GLU A 19 2.69 3.52 3.55
N ASP A 20 3.83 4.17 3.22
CA ASP A 20 4.63 3.86 2.03
C ASP A 20 4.95 2.36 1.87
N PHE A 21 5.16 1.65 2.99
CA PHE A 21 5.37 0.20 2.95
C PHE A 21 4.11 -0.55 2.53
N LEU A 22 2.94 -0.15 3.05
CA LEU A 22 1.66 -0.74 2.69
C LEU A 22 1.32 -0.45 1.23
N HIS A 23 1.55 0.78 0.77
CA HIS A 23 1.41 1.15 -0.64
C HIS A 23 2.29 0.28 -1.55
N TYR A 24 3.55 0.08 -1.17
CA TYR A 24 4.49 -0.77 -1.90
C TYR A 24 4.02 -2.23 -1.94
N VAL A 25 3.64 -2.77 -0.78
CA VAL A 25 3.16 -4.16 -0.65
C VAL A 25 1.88 -4.37 -1.45
N TRP A 26 0.94 -3.44 -1.41
CA TRP A 26 -0.31 -3.47 -2.17
C TRP A 26 -0.06 -3.37 -3.68
N LYS A 27 0.68 -2.35 -4.10
CA LYS A 27 1.00 -2.08 -5.51
C LYS A 27 1.59 -3.29 -6.22
N TYR A 28 2.54 -3.98 -5.57
CA TYR A 28 3.25 -5.11 -6.15
C TYR A 28 2.70 -6.46 -5.70
N GLN A 29 1.59 -6.47 -4.94
CA GLN A 29 0.93 -7.68 -4.40
C GLN A 29 1.92 -8.61 -3.68
N LEU A 30 2.79 -8.04 -2.83
CA LEU A 30 3.83 -8.76 -2.08
C LEU A 30 3.27 -9.37 -0.77
N PHE A 31 2.11 -9.99 -0.87
CA PHE A 31 1.41 -10.68 0.21
C PHE A 31 0.66 -11.89 -0.34
N SER A 32 0.16 -12.75 0.54
CA SER A 32 -0.66 -13.90 0.11
C SER A 32 -1.99 -13.41 -0.44
N ILE A 33 -2.21 -13.57 -1.74
CA ILE A 33 -3.47 -13.20 -2.41
C ILE A 33 -4.54 -14.31 -2.32
N GLN A 34 -4.20 -15.44 -1.71
CA GLN A 34 -5.13 -16.56 -1.54
C GLN A 34 -5.94 -16.39 -0.27
N ASN A 35 -7.24 -16.68 -0.36
CA ASN A 35 -8.15 -16.68 0.79
C ASN A 35 -8.21 -15.33 1.53
N LEU A 36 -8.09 -14.22 0.79
CA LEU A 36 -8.32 -12.91 1.36
C LEU A 36 -9.75 -12.80 1.86
N ILE A 37 -9.91 -12.25 3.05
CA ILE A 37 -11.19 -11.98 3.69
C ILE A 37 -11.20 -10.58 4.28
N THR A 38 -12.33 -9.91 4.21
CA THR A 38 -12.56 -8.63 4.89
C THR A 38 -12.78 -8.86 6.39
N THR A 39 -12.77 -7.80 7.18
CA THR A 39 -13.12 -7.86 8.62
C THR A 39 -14.57 -8.28 8.87
N THR A 40 -15.43 -8.14 7.86
CA THR A 40 -16.82 -8.63 7.86
C THR A 40 -16.96 -10.07 7.33
N HIS A 41 -15.82 -10.79 7.15
CA HIS A 41 -15.75 -12.18 6.68
C HIS A 41 -16.21 -12.40 5.23
N GLU A 42 -16.26 -11.37 4.42
CA GLU A 42 -16.54 -11.48 2.99
C GLU A 42 -15.28 -11.91 2.24
N LYS A 43 -15.43 -12.83 1.29
CA LYS A 43 -14.31 -13.30 0.46
C LYS A 43 -13.88 -12.20 -0.50
N LEU A 44 -12.60 -11.85 -0.48
CA LEU A 44 -12.01 -10.84 -1.35
C LEU A 44 -11.13 -11.48 -2.42
N THR A 45 -11.29 -11.04 -3.67
CA THR A 45 -10.39 -11.37 -4.78
C THR A 45 -9.97 -10.09 -5.49
N ILE A 46 -8.68 -9.88 -5.62
CA ILE A 46 -8.12 -8.72 -6.32
C ILE A 46 -7.97 -9.07 -7.80
N ILE A 47 -8.70 -8.37 -8.68
CA ILE A 47 -8.60 -8.51 -10.14
C ILE A 47 -7.57 -7.51 -10.66
N LYS A 48 -7.68 -6.26 -10.19
CA LYS A 48 -6.70 -5.18 -10.41
C LYS A 48 -6.53 -4.40 -9.12
N PRO A 49 -5.30 -4.18 -8.64
CA PRO A 49 -5.08 -3.42 -7.40
C PRO A 49 -5.36 -1.93 -7.54
N GLY A 50 -5.54 -1.42 -8.75
CA GLY A 50 -5.65 -0.01 -9.07
C GLY A 50 -4.33 0.61 -9.50
N THR A 51 -4.40 1.85 -9.96
CA THR A 51 -3.24 2.67 -10.33
C THR A 51 -2.86 3.55 -9.15
N HIS A 52 -1.61 3.48 -8.71
CA HIS A 52 -1.13 4.29 -7.59
C HIS A 52 -1.21 5.77 -7.92
N ASN A 53 -1.94 6.51 -7.12
CA ASN A 53 -2.08 7.95 -7.22
C ASN A 53 -0.94 8.64 -6.45
N HIS A 54 -0.28 9.60 -7.08
CA HIS A 54 0.77 10.41 -6.46
C HIS A 54 0.31 11.84 -6.16
N ASN A 55 -0.98 12.11 -6.38
CA ASN A 55 -1.62 13.39 -6.14
C ASN A 55 -2.55 13.31 -4.93
N SER A 56 -3.30 14.38 -4.65
CA SER A 56 -4.35 14.37 -3.63
C SER A 56 -5.49 13.40 -3.97
N GLY A 57 -6.23 12.96 -2.97
CA GLY A 57 -7.32 11.99 -3.08
C GLY A 57 -6.88 10.58 -2.71
N THR A 58 -7.64 9.59 -3.13
CA THR A 58 -7.45 8.18 -2.78
C THR A 58 -6.15 7.60 -3.33
N ASP A 59 -5.55 6.65 -2.62
CA ASP A 59 -4.23 6.08 -2.90
C ASP A 59 -4.13 5.28 -4.19
N PHE A 60 -5.17 4.49 -4.50
CA PHE A 60 -5.21 3.67 -5.72
C PHE A 60 -6.52 3.87 -6.45
N LEU A 61 -6.41 4.31 -7.71
CA LEU A 61 -7.54 4.62 -8.58
C LEU A 61 -7.93 3.42 -9.44
N ASN A 62 -9.23 3.28 -9.72
CA ASN A 62 -9.76 2.30 -10.68
C ASN A 62 -9.38 0.84 -10.37
N ALA A 63 -9.35 0.48 -9.10
CA ALA A 63 -9.22 -0.91 -8.68
C ALA A 63 -10.44 -1.74 -9.11
N GLN A 64 -10.22 -3.03 -9.34
CA GLN A 64 -11.27 -3.99 -9.63
C GLN A 64 -11.17 -5.15 -8.64
N LEU A 65 -12.19 -5.29 -7.82
CA LEU A 65 -12.24 -6.24 -6.73
C LEU A 65 -13.51 -7.07 -6.83
N LYS A 66 -13.44 -8.33 -6.45
CA LYS A 66 -14.62 -9.14 -6.24
C LYS A 66 -14.77 -9.39 -4.75
N ILE A 67 -15.86 -8.90 -4.16
CA ILE A 67 -16.23 -9.12 -2.77
C ILE A 67 -17.40 -10.08 -2.78
N ASP A 68 -17.20 -11.28 -2.23
CA ASP A 68 -18.07 -12.45 -2.39
C ASP A 68 -18.39 -12.75 -3.85
N HIS A 69 -19.61 -12.47 -4.30
CA HIS A 69 -20.07 -12.72 -5.67
C HIS A 69 -20.16 -11.45 -6.51
N GLN A 70 -19.97 -10.28 -5.91
CA GLN A 70 -20.14 -8.98 -6.57
C GLN A 70 -18.81 -8.42 -7.05
N LEU A 71 -18.80 -7.96 -8.31
CA LEU A 71 -17.68 -7.19 -8.87
C LEU A 71 -17.84 -5.71 -8.50
N TRP A 72 -16.78 -5.14 -7.94
CA TRP A 72 -16.66 -3.74 -7.59
C TRP A 72 -15.58 -3.07 -8.41
N VAL A 73 -15.84 -1.87 -8.88
CA VAL A 73 -14.88 -0.98 -9.54
C VAL A 73 -14.88 0.34 -8.81
N GLY A 74 -13.73 0.78 -8.34
CA GLY A 74 -13.61 2.01 -7.56
C GLY A 74 -12.19 2.20 -7.06
N ASN A 75 -12.02 2.93 -5.97
CA ASN A 75 -10.74 3.28 -5.42
C ASN A 75 -10.42 2.48 -4.16
N VAL A 76 -9.14 2.38 -3.83
CA VAL A 76 -8.64 1.76 -2.60
C VAL A 76 -7.90 2.82 -1.80
N GLU A 77 -8.20 2.88 -0.50
CA GLU A 77 -7.50 3.72 0.46
C GLU A 77 -6.67 2.85 1.41
N ILE A 78 -5.50 3.31 1.82
CA ILE A 78 -4.55 2.56 2.63
C ILE A 78 -4.08 3.38 3.82
N HIS A 79 -4.23 2.83 5.03
CA HIS A 79 -3.76 3.46 6.26
C HIS A 79 -3.05 2.45 7.18
N LEU A 80 -2.34 2.94 8.16
CA LEU A 80 -1.80 2.07 9.21
C LEU A 80 -2.91 1.54 10.12
N LYS A 81 -3.89 2.39 10.43
CA LYS A 81 -5.05 2.04 11.27
C LYS A 81 -6.36 2.36 10.57
N SER A 82 -7.38 1.59 10.87
CA SER A 82 -8.71 1.90 10.34
C SER A 82 -9.27 3.23 10.88
N SER A 83 -8.90 3.63 12.10
CA SER A 83 -9.27 4.93 12.68
C SER A 83 -8.67 6.14 11.96
N ASP A 84 -7.60 5.97 11.16
CA ASP A 84 -6.98 7.05 10.39
C ASP A 84 -7.93 7.60 9.32
N TRP A 85 -8.91 6.79 8.87
CA TRP A 85 -10.02 7.22 8.02
C TRP A 85 -10.72 8.47 8.57
N TYR A 86 -11.02 8.46 9.87
CA TYR A 86 -11.66 9.58 10.55
C TYR A 86 -10.66 10.69 10.93
N ALA A 87 -9.42 10.32 11.26
CA ALA A 87 -8.38 11.30 11.57
C ALA A 87 -8.07 12.22 10.38
N HIS A 88 -8.23 11.69 9.15
CA HIS A 88 -8.07 12.43 7.89
C HIS A 88 -9.40 13.00 7.35
N HIS A 89 -10.52 12.80 8.04
CA HIS A 89 -11.85 13.29 7.66
C HIS A 89 -12.38 12.77 6.31
N HIS A 90 -11.97 11.55 5.92
CA HIS A 90 -12.37 10.95 4.65
C HIS A 90 -13.87 10.63 4.57
N GLU A 91 -14.53 10.41 5.71
CA GLU A 91 -15.97 10.20 5.79
C GLU A 91 -16.79 11.43 5.35
N MET A 92 -16.16 12.60 5.27
CA MET A 92 -16.81 13.86 4.87
C MET A 92 -16.38 14.37 3.50
N ASP A 93 -15.29 13.81 2.94
CA ASP A 93 -14.69 14.25 1.68
C ASP A 93 -15.26 13.46 0.49
N GLU A 94 -15.83 14.15 -0.49
CA GLU A 94 -16.44 13.58 -1.70
C GLU A 94 -15.42 12.85 -2.61
N ASN A 95 -14.13 13.19 -2.51
CA ASN A 95 -13.06 12.48 -3.23
C ASN A 95 -12.95 11.00 -2.81
N TYR A 96 -13.48 10.64 -1.63
CA TYR A 96 -13.45 9.30 -1.07
C TYR A 96 -14.76 8.52 -1.26
N ASP A 97 -15.79 9.12 -1.86
CA ASP A 97 -17.09 8.47 -2.10
C ASP A 97 -16.99 7.23 -3.02
N ALA A 98 -15.94 7.17 -3.87
CA ALA A 98 -15.69 6.05 -4.76
C ALA A 98 -14.79 4.95 -4.14
N VAL A 99 -14.43 5.04 -2.86
CA VAL A 99 -13.63 4.01 -2.17
C VAL A 99 -14.47 2.74 -1.97
N ILE A 100 -13.94 1.61 -2.43
CA ILE A 100 -14.60 0.30 -2.36
C ILE A 100 -13.93 -0.66 -1.38
N LEU A 101 -12.71 -0.35 -0.94
CA LEU A 101 -11.94 -1.12 0.01
C LEU A 101 -11.00 -0.21 0.79
N HIS A 102 -10.98 -0.37 2.10
CA HIS A 102 -9.98 0.21 2.98
C HIS A 102 -8.97 -0.87 3.39
N VAL A 103 -7.70 -0.67 3.08
CA VAL A 103 -6.61 -1.59 3.40
C VAL A 103 -5.84 -1.05 4.58
N VAL A 104 -5.72 -1.83 5.64
CA VAL A 104 -5.08 -1.38 6.87
C VAL A 104 -4.06 -2.38 7.40
N TRP A 105 -3.15 -1.91 8.23
CA TRP A 105 -2.28 -2.79 9.00
C TRP A 105 -2.96 -3.29 10.28
N GLU A 106 -3.73 -2.42 10.93
CA GLU A 106 -4.46 -2.71 12.17
C GLU A 106 -5.90 -2.18 12.08
N ASP A 107 -6.87 -3.06 12.32
CA ASP A 107 -8.29 -2.69 12.41
C ASP A 107 -8.66 -2.37 13.86
N ASP A 108 -8.72 -1.07 14.18
CA ASP A 108 -9.01 -0.56 15.52
C ASP A 108 -10.34 0.18 15.63
N ALA A 109 -11.03 0.44 14.51
CA ALA A 109 -12.33 1.10 14.48
C ALA A 109 -13.16 0.65 13.27
N ALA A 110 -14.46 0.48 13.46
CA ALA A 110 -15.38 0.27 12.33
C ALA A 110 -15.45 1.51 11.43
N VAL A 111 -15.34 1.31 10.12
CA VAL A 111 -15.28 2.39 9.15
C VAL A 111 -16.58 2.50 8.37
N PHE A 112 -17.11 3.73 8.29
CA PHE A 112 -18.32 4.03 7.56
C PHE A 112 -18.10 5.15 6.55
N MET A 113 -18.74 5.03 5.41
CA MET A 113 -18.81 6.05 4.38
C MET A 113 -19.76 7.18 4.81
N LYS A 114 -19.72 8.33 4.10
CA LYS A 114 -20.65 9.48 4.28
C LYS A 114 -22.14 9.10 4.33
N ASN A 115 -22.54 8.07 3.61
CA ASN A 115 -23.90 7.54 3.57
C ASN A 115 -24.21 6.51 4.67
N ASN A 116 -23.36 6.40 5.69
CA ASN A 116 -23.42 5.42 6.78
C ASN A 116 -23.36 3.94 6.33
N LYS A 117 -22.94 3.64 5.11
CA LYS A 117 -22.66 2.26 4.72
C LYS A 117 -21.32 1.83 5.28
N PRO A 118 -21.19 0.60 5.80
CA PRO A 118 -19.90 0.08 6.21
C PRO A 118 -18.98 -0.02 4.99
N LEU A 119 -17.73 0.41 5.17
CA LEU A 119 -16.69 0.24 4.18
C LEU A 119 -15.97 -1.09 4.44
N PRO A 120 -15.86 -1.99 3.45
CA PRO A 120 -15.08 -3.22 3.61
C PRO A 120 -13.63 -2.93 3.97
N VAL A 121 -13.09 -3.62 4.99
CA VAL A 121 -11.72 -3.45 5.46
C VAL A 121 -10.93 -4.74 5.27
N LEU A 122 -9.72 -4.65 4.72
CA LEU A 122 -8.74 -5.74 4.64
C LEU A 122 -7.58 -5.46 5.60
N VAL A 123 -7.35 -6.35 6.57
CA VAL A 123 -6.19 -6.30 7.45
C VAL A 123 -5.00 -6.96 6.75
N LEU A 124 -4.12 -6.15 6.16
CA LEU A 124 -3.01 -6.63 5.32
C LEU A 124 -1.95 -7.39 6.12
N LYS A 125 -1.78 -7.07 7.39
CA LYS A 125 -0.84 -7.70 8.33
C LYS A 125 -0.92 -9.23 8.33
N ASP A 126 -2.12 -9.79 8.20
CA ASP A 126 -2.35 -11.23 8.29
C ASP A 126 -1.88 -11.98 7.03
N PHE A 127 -1.63 -11.26 5.95
CA PHE A 127 -1.25 -11.79 4.64
C PHE A 127 0.19 -11.46 4.24
N VAL A 128 0.87 -10.55 4.95
CA VAL A 128 2.27 -10.17 4.68
C VAL A 128 3.23 -11.07 5.45
N SER A 129 4.26 -11.57 4.78
CA SER A 129 5.25 -12.43 5.43
C SER A 129 6.09 -11.66 6.46
N ASN A 130 6.42 -12.32 7.57
CA ASN A 130 7.32 -11.77 8.59
C ASN A 130 8.71 -11.39 8.02
N THR A 131 9.14 -12.07 6.96
CA THR A 131 10.41 -11.76 6.28
C THR A 131 10.34 -10.42 5.57
N ALA A 132 9.23 -10.10 4.88
CA ALA A 132 9.04 -8.81 4.23
C ALA A 132 9.06 -7.66 5.26
N VAL A 133 8.36 -7.83 6.38
CA VAL A 133 8.35 -6.86 7.48
C VAL A 133 9.75 -6.66 8.07
N LYS A 134 10.50 -7.74 8.33
CA LYS A 134 11.89 -7.66 8.84
C LYS A 134 12.82 -6.96 7.86
N ASN A 135 12.71 -7.28 6.56
CA ASN A 135 13.52 -6.64 5.53
C ASN A 135 13.26 -5.14 5.47
N TYR A 136 11.98 -4.73 5.50
CA TYR A 136 11.60 -3.33 5.58
C TYR A 136 12.22 -2.63 6.81
N GLN A 137 12.10 -3.24 7.99
CA GLN A 137 12.68 -2.70 9.22
C GLN A 137 14.20 -2.54 9.14
N ASN A 138 14.89 -3.53 8.54
CA ASN A 138 16.33 -3.49 8.36
C ASN A 138 16.78 -2.37 7.43
N LEU A 139 16.00 -2.01 6.41
CA LEU A 139 16.27 -0.86 5.54
C LEU A 139 16.35 0.46 6.33
N PHE A 140 15.50 0.62 7.33
CA PHE A 140 15.43 1.85 8.14
C PHE A 140 16.24 1.80 9.44
N ALA A 141 16.65 0.61 9.91
CA ALA A 141 17.45 0.47 11.11
C ALA A 141 18.89 0.99 10.94
N SER A 142 19.40 1.02 9.71
CA SER A 142 20.74 1.55 9.43
C SER A 142 20.69 3.06 9.23
N LYS A 143 20.69 3.81 10.31
CA LYS A 143 20.65 5.29 10.34
C LYS A 143 21.81 6.01 9.62
N GLN A 144 22.77 5.29 9.03
CA GLN A 144 24.00 5.86 8.46
C GLN A 144 24.16 5.60 6.97
N ARG A 145 23.18 5.00 6.28
CA ARG A 145 23.32 4.72 4.86
C ARG A 145 22.48 5.69 4.04
N TRP A 146 23.15 6.48 3.22
CA TRP A 146 22.52 7.32 2.21
C TRP A 146 21.74 6.49 1.18
N ILE A 147 22.30 5.34 0.79
CA ILE A 147 21.70 4.42 -0.17
C ILE A 147 21.54 3.06 0.51
N ALA A 148 20.33 2.51 0.53
CA ALA A 148 20.03 1.25 1.22
C ALA A 148 20.88 0.07 0.69
N CYS A 149 21.17 0.04 -0.62
CA CYS A 149 21.94 -1.01 -1.30
C CYS A 149 23.40 -0.64 -1.58
N GLU A 150 23.99 0.34 -0.86
CA GLU A 150 25.35 0.82 -1.17
C GLU A 150 26.42 -0.28 -1.14
N LYS A 151 26.23 -1.32 -0.32
CA LYS A 151 27.17 -2.45 -0.23
C LYS A 151 26.98 -3.45 -1.36
N GLU A 152 25.73 -3.68 -1.74
CA GLU A 152 25.34 -4.63 -2.77
C GLU A 152 25.60 -4.09 -4.17
N ILE A 153 25.51 -2.76 -4.37
CA ILE A 153 25.71 -2.13 -5.68
C ILE A 153 27.13 -2.36 -6.22
N MET A 154 28.09 -2.49 -5.32
CA MET A 154 29.50 -2.78 -5.69
C MET A 154 29.72 -4.22 -6.16
N THR A 155 28.75 -5.13 -5.93
CA THR A 155 28.81 -6.53 -6.38
C THR A 155 28.14 -6.75 -7.72
N VAL A 156 27.43 -5.76 -8.25
CA VAL A 156 26.79 -5.81 -9.56
C VAL A 156 27.86 -5.65 -10.64
N ASP A 157 27.87 -6.55 -11.62
CA ASP A 157 28.81 -6.43 -12.74
C ASP A 157 28.54 -5.17 -13.56
N GLY A 158 29.61 -4.60 -14.15
CA GLY A 158 29.53 -3.31 -14.82
C GLY A 158 28.57 -3.29 -16.01
N PHE A 159 28.44 -4.39 -16.76
CA PHE A 159 27.54 -4.49 -17.90
C PHE A 159 26.08 -4.43 -17.43
N THR A 160 25.72 -5.22 -16.43
CA THR A 160 24.37 -5.21 -15.83
C THR A 160 24.02 -3.83 -15.27
N PHE A 161 25.00 -3.18 -14.60
CA PHE A 161 24.80 -1.86 -13.99
C PHE A 161 24.54 -0.77 -15.06
N GLU A 162 25.33 -0.75 -16.15
CA GLU A 162 25.17 0.24 -17.23
C GLU A 162 23.84 0.02 -17.98
N ASN A 163 23.49 -1.22 -18.35
CA ASN A 163 22.22 -1.54 -18.97
C ASN A 163 21.03 -1.12 -18.10
N TRP A 164 21.14 -1.32 -16.79
CA TRP A 164 20.07 -0.96 -15.86
C TRP A 164 19.89 0.55 -15.78
N LYS A 165 20.98 1.32 -15.74
CA LYS A 165 20.92 2.80 -15.77
C LYS A 165 20.27 3.30 -17.07
N GLU A 166 20.68 2.76 -18.20
CA GLU A 166 20.12 3.12 -19.50
C GLU A 166 18.61 2.82 -19.58
N ARG A 167 18.22 1.63 -19.15
CA ARG A 167 16.80 1.26 -19.09
C ARG A 167 16.00 2.22 -18.20
N LEU A 168 16.47 2.51 -16.98
CA LEU A 168 15.79 3.44 -16.07
C LEU A 168 15.69 4.86 -16.64
N PHE A 169 16.68 5.27 -17.42
CA PHE A 169 16.65 6.56 -18.11
C PHE A 169 15.52 6.60 -19.14
N PHE A 170 15.41 5.57 -19.98
CA PHE A 170 14.35 5.50 -21.00
C PHE A 170 12.97 5.37 -20.37
N GLU A 171 12.79 4.49 -19.37
CA GLU A 171 11.52 4.35 -18.66
C GLU A 171 11.06 5.69 -18.03
N ARG A 172 12.01 6.46 -17.50
CA ARG A 172 11.70 7.79 -16.95
C ARG A 172 11.32 8.79 -18.05
N LEU A 173 12.01 8.75 -19.19
CA LEU A 173 11.74 9.63 -20.32
C LEU A 173 10.36 9.34 -20.91
N GLU A 174 10.04 8.08 -21.14
CA GLU A 174 8.72 7.63 -21.64
C GLU A 174 7.60 8.10 -20.70
N ARG A 175 7.71 7.82 -19.42
CA ARG A 175 6.72 8.25 -18.44
C ARG A 175 6.52 9.78 -18.46
N LYS A 176 7.60 10.56 -18.54
CA LYS A 176 7.50 12.03 -18.62
C LYS A 176 6.87 12.50 -19.92
N SER A 177 7.15 11.80 -21.01
CA SER A 177 6.51 12.08 -22.31
C SER A 177 5.02 11.81 -22.27
N ASP A 178 4.61 10.69 -21.68
CA ASP A 178 3.20 10.32 -21.55
C ASP A 178 2.44 11.31 -20.64
N GLU A 179 3.01 11.69 -19.50
CA GLU A 179 2.46 12.72 -18.62
C GLU A 179 2.22 14.04 -19.38
N MET A 180 3.16 14.45 -20.23
CA MET A 180 3.03 15.66 -21.04
C MET A 180 1.98 15.53 -22.16
N ASN A 181 1.92 14.37 -22.81
CA ASN A 181 0.92 14.11 -23.85
C ASN A 181 -0.51 14.11 -23.27
N GLU A 182 -0.71 13.55 -22.10
CA GLU A 182 -2.01 13.59 -21.41
C GLU A 182 -2.46 15.04 -21.12
N LEU A 183 -1.51 15.91 -20.73
CA LEU A 183 -1.81 17.33 -20.49
C LEU A 183 -2.14 18.12 -21.76
N LEU A 184 -1.63 17.66 -22.94
CA LEU A 184 -1.88 18.34 -24.21
C LEU A 184 -3.20 17.92 -24.86
N VAL A 185 -3.77 16.80 -24.46
CA VAL A 185 -5.02 16.24 -25.01
C VAL A 185 -6.24 16.60 -24.14
N ALA A 186 -6.02 17.06 -22.92
CA ALA A 186 -7.06 17.52 -21.99
C ALA A 186 -7.44 18.98 -22.25
#